data_c0e38eb4bbb445511d20c609ab31128d
#
_entry.id   c0e38eb4bbb445511d20c609ab31128d
#
_cell.length_a   1.000
_cell.length_b   1.000
_cell.length_c   1.000
_cell.angle_alpha   90.00
_cell.angle_beta   90.00
_cell.angle_gamma   90.00
#
_symmetry.space_group_name_H-M   'P 1'
#
loop_
_entity.id
_entity.type
_entity.pdbx_description
1 polymer ?
#
loop_
_entity_poly.entity_id
_entity_poly.type
_entity_poly.pdbx_seq_one_letter_code
_entity_poly.pdbx_strand_id
1 'polypeptide(L)'
;MKFRRGESPTDSARELPEMLIQTLANLEGEAFIAAPGEIAIFATPGTEQLGILKDGKVQSPELIATIRVVRRTNKKQVGKIDIPRGPIGEGIHELTVTVIPLSEDDLVLILVSDESEAERVHEVRRDFVANISHELKTPIGALLLLSEAVLGAKDDPAAVTKFATRMQTESKRLTDLVQEIINLSRLQDSDPLQVAVELEIEDLISAAIDQSQISADNRQIMVSHTEAKDALVLGDREQLVMAIQNLVENAINYSPEGTKVSVNTTVDQGIVDISITDQGIGIPENDIDRIFERFYRVDPARSRQTGGTGLGLSIVK
;
A
#
# COMPACT_ATOMS: atom_id res chain seq x y z
N MET A 1 -33.78 45.79 38.94
CA MET A 1 -34.42 44.46 38.83
C MET A 1 -33.35 43.49 38.34
N LYS A 2 -32.72 42.68 39.25
CA LYS A 2 -31.61 41.77 38.96
C LYS A 2 -32.22 40.44 38.55
N PHE A 3 -31.95 40.02 37.29
CA PHE A 3 -32.25 38.65 36.88
C PHE A 3 -31.17 37.71 37.44
N ARG A 4 -31.56 36.78 38.27
CA ARG A 4 -30.77 35.63 38.70
C ARG A 4 -30.52 34.72 37.52
N ARG A 5 -29.26 34.47 37.21
CA ARG A 5 -28.86 33.36 36.33
C ARG A 5 -29.26 32.04 37.04
N GLY A 6 -30.03 31.22 36.35
CA GLY A 6 -30.32 29.85 36.78
C GLY A 6 -29.05 29.02 36.77
N GLU A 7 -28.75 28.39 37.87
CA GLU A 7 -27.77 27.35 38.04
C GLU A 7 -28.22 26.15 37.24
N SER A 8 -27.42 25.72 36.27
CA SER A 8 -27.55 24.42 35.60
C SER A 8 -27.06 23.34 36.59
N PRO A 9 -27.83 22.26 36.83
CA PRO A 9 -27.41 21.20 37.73
C PRO A 9 -26.55 20.18 36.98
N THR A 10 -25.28 20.45 36.77
CA THR A 10 -24.28 19.46 36.34
C THR A 10 -22.87 20.05 36.50
N ASP A 11 -22.43 20.28 37.69
CA ASP A 11 -21.02 20.54 37.97
C ASP A 11 -20.57 19.69 39.16
N SER A 12 -20.68 18.37 39.00
CA SER A 12 -19.85 17.41 39.70
C SER A 12 -18.89 16.88 38.66
N ALA A 13 -17.83 17.62 38.37
CA ALA A 13 -16.69 17.10 37.64
C ALA A 13 -16.16 15.91 38.45
N ARG A 14 -16.56 14.70 38.07
CA ARG A 14 -16.01 13.46 38.61
C ARG A 14 -14.56 13.41 38.19
N GLU A 15 -13.66 13.61 39.14
CA GLU A 15 -12.22 13.51 38.87
C GLU A 15 -11.88 12.03 38.68
N LEU A 16 -11.64 11.65 37.42
CA LEU A 16 -11.08 10.33 37.11
C LEU A 16 -9.64 10.26 37.66
N PRO A 17 -9.22 9.10 38.19
CA PRO A 17 -7.86 8.91 38.66
C PRO A 17 -6.85 9.28 37.54
N GLU A 18 -5.88 10.13 37.88
CA GLU A 18 -4.88 10.60 36.90
C GLU A 18 -4.10 9.47 36.24
N MET A 19 -3.84 8.39 37.01
CA MET A 19 -3.23 7.16 36.49
C MET A 19 -4.08 6.51 35.38
N LEU A 20 -5.42 6.50 35.52
CA LEU A 20 -6.32 5.94 34.50
C LEU A 20 -6.27 6.78 33.22
N ILE A 21 -6.31 8.09 33.35
CA ILE A 21 -6.21 9.02 32.20
C ILE A 21 -4.89 8.82 31.45
N GLN A 22 -3.77 8.78 32.19
CA GLN A 22 -2.45 8.56 31.60
C GLN A 22 -2.35 7.17 30.93
N THR A 23 -2.92 6.14 31.53
CA THR A 23 -2.92 4.80 30.95
C THR A 23 -3.71 4.76 29.65
N LEU A 24 -4.90 5.35 29.63
CA LEU A 24 -5.76 5.38 28.43
C LEU A 24 -5.18 6.23 27.31
N ALA A 25 -4.48 7.32 27.64
CA ALA A 25 -3.83 8.18 26.66
C ALA A 25 -2.60 7.54 25.99
N ASN A 26 -2.02 6.48 26.59
CA ASN A 26 -0.86 5.75 26.05
C ASN A 26 -1.22 4.36 25.50
N LEU A 27 -2.49 3.99 25.43
CA LEU A 27 -2.92 2.75 24.78
C LEU A 27 -2.82 2.87 23.26
N GLU A 28 -2.48 1.78 22.59
CA GLU A 28 -2.66 1.67 21.16
C GLU A 28 -4.16 1.60 20.85
N GLY A 29 -4.66 2.57 20.07
CA GLY A 29 -6.07 2.72 19.74
C GLY A 29 -6.75 3.87 20.49
N GLU A 30 -8.03 4.06 20.21
CA GLU A 30 -8.82 5.14 20.81
C GLU A 30 -9.62 4.66 22.02
N ALA A 31 -9.80 5.54 23.00
CA ALA A 31 -10.53 5.20 24.21
C ALA A 31 -11.40 6.36 24.70
N PHE A 32 -12.55 6.03 25.26
CA PHE A 32 -13.34 7.02 25.98
C PHE A 32 -14.14 6.36 27.14
N ILE A 33 -14.50 7.18 28.13
CA ILE A 33 -15.34 6.77 29.25
C ILE A 33 -16.70 7.47 29.14
N ALA A 34 -17.76 6.69 29.05
CA ALA A 34 -19.12 7.18 28.95
C ALA A 34 -19.84 7.15 30.28
N ALA A 35 -20.38 8.29 30.71
CA ALA A 35 -21.32 8.43 31.82
C ALA A 35 -22.76 8.10 31.38
N PRO A 36 -23.71 7.93 32.33
CA PRO A 36 -25.13 7.83 32.00
C PRO A 36 -25.61 8.97 31.12
N GLY A 37 -26.42 8.64 30.09
CA GLY A 37 -26.84 9.58 29.06
C GLY A 37 -25.90 9.60 27.83
N GLU A 38 -24.98 8.65 27.72
CA GLU A 38 -24.04 8.44 26.61
C GLU A 38 -23.14 9.66 26.37
N ILE A 39 -22.80 10.37 27.45
CA ILE A 39 -21.89 11.52 27.43
C ILE A 39 -20.48 11.04 27.81
N ALA A 40 -19.49 11.35 26.98
CA ALA A 40 -18.10 11.08 27.28
C ALA A 40 -17.58 12.06 28.33
N ILE A 41 -17.04 11.53 29.45
CA ILE A 41 -16.36 12.32 30.49
C ILE A 41 -14.84 12.34 30.31
N PHE A 42 -14.33 11.41 29.50
CA PHE A 42 -12.96 11.36 29.03
C PHE A 42 -12.99 10.79 27.61
N ALA A 43 -12.14 11.31 26.72
CA ALA A 43 -11.98 10.79 25.37
C ALA A 43 -10.59 11.12 24.82
N THR A 44 -10.00 10.19 24.07
CA THR A 44 -8.81 10.44 23.28
C THR A 44 -9.17 11.23 22.00
N PRO A 45 -8.24 12.03 21.44
CA PRO A 45 -8.56 12.93 20.32
C PRO A 45 -9.10 12.23 19.07
N GLY A 46 -8.66 11.01 18.79
CA GLY A 46 -9.06 10.25 17.59
C GLY A 46 -10.52 9.79 17.63
N THR A 47 -11.17 9.72 18.80
CA THR A 47 -12.59 9.34 18.90
C THR A 47 -13.53 10.32 18.16
N GLU A 48 -13.21 11.60 18.13
CA GLU A 48 -13.94 12.61 17.35
C GLU A 48 -13.57 12.56 15.88
N GLN A 49 -12.29 12.33 15.57
CA GLN A 49 -11.81 12.20 14.18
C GLN A 49 -12.41 10.99 13.48
N LEU A 50 -12.58 9.88 14.20
CA LEU A 50 -13.26 8.68 13.72
C LEU A 50 -14.80 8.84 13.63
N GLY A 51 -15.37 9.95 14.10
CA GLY A 51 -16.80 10.19 14.08
C GLY A 51 -17.60 9.38 15.10
N ILE A 52 -16.94 8.77 16.09
CA ILE A 52 -17.59 8.00 17.18
C ILE A 52 -18.29 8.93 18.15
N LEU A 53 -17.60 10.03 18.46
CA LEU A 53 -18.12 11.12 19.30
C LEU A 53 -18.37 12.38 18.47
N LYS A 54 -19.38 13.14 18.84
CA LYS A 54 -19.62 14.49 18.39
C LYS A 54 -20.12 15.34 19.55
N ASP A 55 -19.43 16.45 19.82
CA ASP A 55 -19.74 17.30 20.99
C ASP A 55 -19.80 16.51 22.29
N GLY A 56 -18.88 15.55 22.48
CA GLY A 56 -18.82 14.68 23.65
C GLY A 56 -19.93 13.64 23.77
N LYS A 57 -20.73 13.39 22.72
CA LYS A 57 -21.82 12.40 22.72
C LYS A 57 -21.56 11.30 21.72
N VAL A 58 -21.87 10.07 22.11
CA VAL A 58 -21.79 8.88 21.25
C VAL A 58 -22.80 9.01 20.10
N GLN A 59 -22.33 8.82 18.85
CA GLN A 59 -23.17 8.97 17.67
C GLN A 59 -23.77 7.66 17.17
N SER A 60 -23.03 6.54 17.27
CA SER A 60 -23.48 5.25 16.75
C SER A 60 -24.63 4.66 17.58
N PRO A 61 -25.81 4.39 16.98
CA PRO A 61 -26.91 3.72 17.68
C PRO A 61 -26.55 2.32 18.17
N GLU A 62 -25.71 1.59 17.43
CA GLU A 62 -25.25 0.25 17.76
C GLU A 62 -24.36 0.26 19.01
N LEU A 63 -23.44 1.22 19.08
CA LEU A 63 -22.58 1.40 20.24
C LEU A 63 -23.40 1.82 21.48
N ILE A 64 -24.39 2.70 21.32
CA ILE A 64 -25.31 3.10 22.38
C ILE A 64 -26.05 1.88 22.91
N ALA A 65 -26.57 1.01 22.05
CA ALA A 65 -27.25 -0.21 22.43
C ALA A 65 -26.33 -1.14 23.27
N THR A 66 -25.09 -1.31 22.79
CA THR A 66 -24.06 -2.13 23.47
C THR A 66 -23.71 -1.56 24.86
N ILE A 67 -23.50 -0.25 24.97
CA ILE A 67 -23.26 0.43 26.25
C ILE A 67 -24.39 0.16 27.25
N ARG A 68 -25.64 0.27 26.83
CA ARG A 68 -26.81 0.01 27.68
C ARG A 68 -26.89 -1.45 28.14
N VAL A 69 -26.57 -2.39 27.27
CA VAL A 69 -26.50 -3.80 27.60
C VAL A 69 -25.42 -4.07 28.64
N VAL A 70 -24.20 -3.51 28.43
CA VAL A 70 -23.09 -3.66 29.37
C VAL A 70 -23.41 -3.09 30.75
N ARG A 71 -23.99 -1.90 30.82
CA ARG A 71 -24.46 -1.33 32.11
C ARG A 71 -25.44 -2.22 32.81
N ARG A 72 -26.43 -2.77 32.10
CA ARG A 72 -27.45 -3.64 32.66
C ARG A 72 -26.92 -4.99 33.13
N THR A 73 -26.00 -5.58 32.36
CA THR A 73 -25.50 -6.94 32.61
C THR A 73 -24.24 -6.98 33.44
N ASN A 74 -23.56 -5.84 33.58
CA ASN A 74 -22.23 -5.70 34.20
C ASN A 74 -21.20 -6.70 33.63
N LYS A 75 -21.27 -6.99 32.31
CA LYS A 75 -20.34 -7.89 31.59
C LYS A 75 -19.72 -7.17 30.40
N LYS A 76 -18.41 -7.35 30.28
CA LYS A 76 -17.66 -6.90 29.10
C LYS A 76 -18.31 -7.44 27.82
N GLN A 77 -18.42 -6.59 26.79
CA GLN A 77 -18.81 -6.99 25.46
C GLN A 77 -17.79 -6.50 24.42
N VAL A 78 -17.62 -7.30 23.37
CA VAL A 78 -16.83 -6.95 22.18
C VAL A 78 -17.76 -7.04 20.99
N GLY A 79 -17.73 -6.06 20.13
CA GLY A 79 -18.55 -6.01 18.91
C GLY A 79 -17.87 -5.19 17.82
N LYS A 80 -18.43 -5.25 16.63
CA LYS A 80 -18.03 -4.41 15.50
C LYS A 80 -19.09 -3.35 15.29
N ILE A 81 -18.67 -2.15 14.93
CA ILE A 81 -19.54 -1.03 14.55
C ILE A 81 -19.09 -0.46 13.22
N ASP A 82 -20.06 -0.07 12.40
CA ASP A 82 -19.84 0.56 11.12
C ASP A 82 -19.98 2.07 11.26
N ILE A 83 -18.95 2.82 10.88
CA ILE A 83 -18.96 4.29 10.89
C ILE A 83 -18.71 4.81 9.47
N PRO A 84 -19.55 5.71 8.94
CA PRO A 84 -19.32 6.32 7.62
C PRO A 84 -18.02 7.14 7.59
N ARG A 85 -17.20 6.97 6.56
CA ARG A 85 -16.06 7.84 6.28
C ARG A 85 -16.53 9.17 5.72
N GLY A 86 -16.67 10.19 6.56
CA GLY A 86 -16.95 11.57 6.14
C GLY A 86 -18.36 11.84 5.57
N PRO A 87 -18.66 13.08 5.20
CA PRO A 87 -19.99 13.51 4.81
C PRO A 87 -20.44 13.12 3.39
N ILE A 88 -19.56 12.58 2.55
CA ILE A 88 -19.87 12.20 1.15
C ILE A 88 -19.18 10.87 0.82
N GLY A 89 -19.88 9.74 1.05
CA GLY A 89 -19.82 8.54 0.20
C GLY A 89 -18.53 7.74 0.09
N GLU A 90 -17.51 7.98 0.87
CA GLU A 90 -16.21 7.28 0.75
C GLU A 90 -16.06 6.06 1.67
N GLY A 91 -17.03 5.16 1.67
CA GLY A 91 -16.90 3.86 2.32
C GLY A 91 -17.33 3.84 3.80
N ILE A 92 -17.29 2.63 4.38
CA ILE A 92 -17.62 2.34 5.77
C ILE A 92 -16.33 1.95 6.48
N HIS A 93 -16.12 2.50 7.69
CA HIS A 93 -15.09 2.04 8.63
C HIS A 93 -15.72 0.99 9.55
N GLU A 94 -15.27 -0.24 9.49
CA GLU A 94 -15.59 -1.26 10.47
C GLU A 94 -14.60 -1.13 11.63
N LEU A 95 -15.09 -0.75 12.81
CA LEU A 95 -14.28 -0.60 14.02
C LEU A 95 -14.64 -1.70 15.03
N THR A 96 -13.62 -2.31 15.62
CA THR A 96 -13.80 -3.23 16.76
C THR A 96 -13.91 -2.41 18.04
N VAL A 97 -15.02 -2.56 18.76
CA VAL A 97 -15.26 -1.90 20.04
C VAL A 97 -15.31 -2.90 21.18
N THR A 98 -14.54 -2.61 22.23
CA THR A 98 -14.62 -3.33 23.49
C THR A 98 -15.24 -2.43 24.55
N VAL A 99 -16.39 -2.84 25.07
CA VAL A 99 -17.15 -2.10 26.07
C VAL A 99 -17.04 -2.79 27.41
N ILE A 100 -16.50 -2.10 28.42
CA ILE A 100 -16.12 -2.63 29.72
C ILE A 100 -16.87 -1.85 30.83
N PRO A 101 -17.64 -2.50 31.71
CA PRO A 101 -18.25 -1.81 32.82
C PRO A 101 -17.18 -1.41 33.86
N LEU A 102 -17.24 -0.18 34.34
CA LEU A 102 -16.44 0.28 35.46
C LEU A 102 -17.33 0.18 36.70
N SER A 103 -16.78 -0.33 37.82
CA SER A 103 -17.55 -0.68 39.02
C SER A 103 -18.15 0.51 39.75
N GLU A 104 -17.87 1.73 39.34
CA GLU A 104 -18.33 2.96 39.97
C GLU A 104 -19.28 3.74 39.06
N ASP A 105 -20.40 4.19 39.59
CA ASP A 105 -21.30 5.20 39.01
C ASP A 105 -21.88 4.90 37.59
N ASP A 106 -22.10 3.64 37.26
CA ASP A 106 -22.59 3.21 35.93
C ASP A 106 -21.69 3.69 34.74
N LEU A 107 -20.41 3.96 35.03
CA LEU A 107 -19.44 4.31 34.03
C LEU A 107 -19.08 3.11 33.17
N VAL A 108 -18.80 3.38 31.90
CA VAL A 108 -18.39 2.36 30.94
C VAL A 108 -17.15 2.85 30.19
N LEU A 109 -16.10 2.03 30.16
CA LEU A 109 -14.93 2.25 29.33
C LEU A 109 -15.17 1.64 27.95
N ILE A 110 -14.96 2.41 26.95
CA ILE A 110 -15.00 1.96 25.56
C ILE A 110 -13.58 2.07 24.98
N LEU A 111 -13.07 0.94 24.51
CA LEU A 111 -11.84 0.86 23.74
C LEU A 111 -12.23 0.63 22.30
N VAL A 112 -11.63 1.41 21.40
CA VAL A 112 -11.89 1.32 19.97
C VAL A 112 -10.57 1.01 19.28
N SER A 113 -10.54 -0.06 18.51
CA SER A 113 -9.43 -0.44 17.65
C SER A 113 -9.89 -0.49 16.21
N ASP A 114 -9.13 0.13 15.34
CA ASP A 114 -9.26 -0.06 13.90
C ASP A 114 -8.41 -1.27 13.50
N GLU A 115 -9.04 -2.45 13.56
CA GLU A 115 -8.39 -3.70 13.14
C GLU A 115 -8.37 -3.84 11.61
N SER A 116 -9.11 -2.97 10.90
CA SER A 116 -9.22 -3.02 9.46
C SER A 116 -7.87 -2.79 8.79
N GLU A 117 -6.98 -2.02 9.37
CA GLU A 117 -5.62 -1.82 8.85
C GLU A 117 -4.76 -3.08 9.03
N ALA A 118 -4.79 -3.71 10.20
CA ALA A 118 -4.05 -4.96 10.46
C ALA A 118 -4.60 -6.13 9.61
N GLU A 119 -5.92 -6.28 9.54
CA GLU A 119 -6.57 -7.27 8.67
C GLU A 119 -6.24 -7.02 7.20
N ARG A 120 -6.26 -5.76 6.75
CA ARG A 120 -5.90 -5.37 5.38
C ARG A 120 -4.43 -5.65 5.07
N VAL A 121 -3.52 -5.38 6.00
CA VAL A 121 -2.09 -5.74 5.86
C VAL A 121 -1.93 -7.26 5.76
N HIS A 122 -2.65 -8.03 6.59
CA HIS A 122 -2.64 -9.49 6.55
C HIS A 122 -3.24 -10.05 5.24
N GLU A 123 -4.32 -9.45 4.75
CA GLU A 123 -4.96 -9.83 3.48
C GLU A 123 -4.02 -9.54 2.31
N VAL A 124 -3.47 -8.34 2.22
CA VAL A 124 -2.48 -7.95 1.20
C VAL A 124 -1.26 -8.88 1.23
N ARG A 125 -0.78 -9.26 2.41
CA ARG A 125 0.34 -10.21 2.54
C ARG A 125 -0.04 -11.62 2.09
N ARG A 126 -1.24 -12.08 2.39
CA ARG A 126 -1.74 -13.40 1.96
C ARG A 126 -1.87 -13.45 0.43
N ASP A 127 -2.47 -12.41 -0.15
CA ASP A 127 -2.65 -12.31 -1.60
C ASP A 127 -1.30 -12.20 -2.31
N PHE A 128 -0.34 -11.50 -1.74
CA PHE A 128 1.03 -11.43 -2.25
C PHE A 128 1.67 -12.82 -2.32
N VAL A 129 1.62 -13.62 -1.23
CA VAL A 129 2.18 -14.98 -1.22
C VAL A 129 1.46 -15.91 -2.21
N ALA A 130 0.14 -15.80 -2.31
CA ALA A 130 -0.66 -16.58 -3.27
C ALA A 130 -0.26 -16.25 -4.71
N ASN A 131 -0.15 -14.96 -5.05
CA ASN A 131 0.23 -14.50 -6.37
C ASN A 131 1.67 -14.89 -6.74
N ILE A 132 2.64 -14.78 -5.82
CA ILE A 132 4.00 -15.31 -6.00
C ILE A 132 3.96 -16.79 -6.37
N SER A 133 3.19 -17.58 -5.61
CA SER A 133 3.10 -19.02 -5.82
C SER A 133 2.54 -19.34 -7.22
N HIS A 134 1.56 -18.59 -7.68
CA HIS A 134 0.98 -18.75 -9.01
C HIS A 134 1.95 -18.32 -10.13
N GLU A 135 2.62 -17.18 -9.99
CA GLU A 135 3.57 -16.67 -10.99
C GLU A 135 4.86 -17.52 -11.06
N LEU A 136 5.27 -18.19 -9.99
CA LEU A 136 6.37 -19.16 -9.99
C LEU A 136 5.96 -20.52 -10.59
N LYS A 137 4.75 -21.00 -10.32
CA LYS A 137 4.30 -22.32 -10.76
C LYS A 137 4.22 -22.45 -12.29
N THR A 138 3.85 -21.37 -12.96
CA THR A 138 3.69 -21.34 -14.43
C THR A 138 5.02 -21.59 -15.17
N PRO A 139 6.11 -20.81 -14.95
CA PRO A 139 7.39 -21.03 -15.60
C PRO A 139 8.04 -22.37 -15.19
N ILE A 140 7.90 -22.79 -13.93
CA ILE A 140 8.41 -24.08 -13.48
C ILE A 140 7.72 -25.23 -14.22
N GLY A 141 6.39 -25.17 -14.39
CA GLY A 141 5.65 -26.15 -15.17
C GLY A 141 6.04 -26.15 -16.66
N ALA A 142 6.27 -24.96 -17.24
CA ALA A 142 6.75 -24.85 -18.61
C ALA A 142 8.16 -25.44 -18.78
N LEU A 143 9.08 -25.19 -17.85
CA LEU A 143 10.43 -25.78 -17.85
C LEU A 143 10.38 -27.30 -17.79
N LEU A 144 9.51 -27.88 -16.95
CA LEU A 144 9.35 -29.33 -16.85
C LEU A 144 8.88 -29.92 -18.19
N LEU A 145 7.83 -29.36 -18.80
CA LEU A 145 7.31 -29.83 -20.08
C LEU A 145 8.33 -29.68 -21.23
N LEU A 146 9.09 -28.57 -21.24
CA LEU A 146 10.15 -28.35 -22.23
C LEU A 146 11.30 -29.34 -22.04
N SER A 147 11.65 -29.69 -20.80
CA SER A 147 12.63 -30.72 -20.49
C SER A 147 12.21 -32.09 -21.03
N GLU A 148 10.96 -32.49 -20.82
CA GLU A 148 10.40 -33.73 -21.38
C GLU A 148 10.42 -33.70 -22.91
N ALA A 149 10.09 -32.55 -23.52
CA ALA A 149 10.12 -32.37 -24.96
C ALA A 149 11.54 -32.50 -25.53
N VAL A 150 12.57 -32.00 -24.86
CA VAL A 150 13.98 -32.20 -25.24
C VAL A 150 14.34 -33.68 -25.24
N LEU A 151 13.99 -34.37 -24.15
CA LEU A 151 14.26 -35.83 -24.04
C LEU A 151 13.54 -36.64 -25.12
N GLY A 152 12.30 -36.26 -25.49
CA GLY A 152 11.52 -36.89 -26.53
C GLY A 152 12.01 -36.60 -27.97
N ALA A 153 12.67 -35.45 -28.15
CA ALA A 153 13.17 -35.00 -29.46
C ALA A 153 14.66 -35.33 -29.70
N LYS A 154 15.25 -36.29 -28.99
CA LYS A 154 16.69 -36.60 -29.00
C LYS A 154 17.27 -36.86 -30.41
N ASP A 155 16.45 -37.31 -31.34
CA ASP A 155 16.85 -37.64 -32.74
C ASP A 155 16.60 -36.46 -33.70
N ASP A 156 16.08 -35.31 -33.20
CA ASP A 156 15.84 -34.09 -33.97
C ASP A 156 16.62 -32.89 -33.32
N PRO A 157 17.84 -32.59 -33.78
CA PRO A 157 18.65 -31.52 -33.24
C PRO A 157 18.00 -30.12 -33.34
N ALA A 158 17.17 -29.89 -34.36
CA ALA A 158 16.48 -28.60 -34.52
C ALA A 158 15.39 -28.42 -33.46
N ALA A 159 14.62 -29.46 -33.18
CA ALA A 159 13.62 -29.45 -32.11
C ALA A 159 14.28 -29.31 -30.70
N VAL A 160 15.38 -30.06 -30.47
CA VAL A 160 16.16 -29.94 -29.24
C VAL A 160 16.63 -28.50 -29.02
N THR A 161 17.23 -27.87 -30.05
CA THR A 161 17.69 -26.47 -29.97
C THR A 161 16.54 -25.53 -29.67
N LYS A 162 15.40 -25.68 -30.34
CA LYS A 162 14.20 -24.87 -30.13
C LYS A 162 13.66 -24.97 -28.69
N PHE A 163 13.57 -26.18 -28.13
CA PHE A 163 13.08 -26.38 -26.77
C PHE A 163 14.08 -25.87 -25.74
N ALA A 164 15.39 -26.11 -25.95
CA ALA A 164 16.43 -25.61 -25.07
C ALA A 164 16.48 -24.07 -25.03
N THR A 165 16.32 -23.41 -26.18
CA THR A 165 16.22 -21.93 -26.23
C THR A 165 15.01 -21.42 -25.46
N ARG A 166 13.86 -22.09 -25.57
CA ARG A 166 12.67 -21.73 -24.78
C ARG A 166 12.89 -21.94 -23.27
N MET A 167 13.59 -23.02 -22.87
CA MET A 167 13.95 -23.25 -21.48
C MET A 167 14.84 -22.13 -20.93
N GLN A 168 15.81 -21.65 -21.72
CA GLN A 168 16.62 -20.50 -21.33
C GLN A 168 15.79 -19.22 -21.11
N THR A 169 14.83 -18.96 -21.99
CA THR A 169 13.91 -17.83 -21.87
C THR A 169 13.07 -17.92 -20.60
N GLU A 170 12.49 -19.07 -20.30
CA GLU A 170 11.69 -19.27 -19.09
C GLU A 170 12.54 -19.22 -17.81
N SER A 171 13.78 -19.74 -17.85
CA SER A 171 14.72 -19.64 -16.72
C SER A 171 15.12 -18.21 -16.42
N LYS A 172 15.39 -17.41 -17.47
CA LYS A 172 15.68 -15.99 -17.30
C LYS A 172 14.50 -15.26 -16.67
N ARG A 173 13.28 -15.48 -17.19
CA ARG A 173 12.06 -14.88 -16.64
C ARG A 173 11.84 -15.25 -15.17
N LEU A 174 12.14 -16.50 -14.79
CA LEU A 174 12.04 -16.93 -13.39
C LEU A 174 13.05 -16.20 -12.51
N THR A 175 14.29 -16.03 -12.99
CA THR A 175 15.34 -15.27 -12.29
C THR A 175 14.92 -13.82 -12.09
N ASP A 176 14.40 -13.17 -13.13
CA ASP A 176 13.94 -11.78 -13.09
C ASP A 176 12.80 -11.61 -12.07
N LEU A 177 11.81 -12.52 -12.07
CA LEU A 177 10.71 -12.53 -11.08
C LEU A 177 11.22 -12.69 -9.64
N VAL A 178 12.15 -13.61 -9.40
CA VAL A 178 12.75 -13.80 -8.06
C VAL A 178 13.48 -12.54 -7.60
N GLN A 179 14.21 -11.89 -8.50
CA GLN A 179 14.91 -10.64 -8.18
C GLN A 179 13.94 -9.50 -7.84
N GLU A 180 12.84 -9.36 -8.58
CA GLU A 180 11.80 -8.38 -8.26
C GLU A 180 11.16 -8.62 -6.88
N ILE A 181 10.90 -9.89 -6.52
CA ILE A 181 10.37 -10.26 -5.21
C ILE A 181 11.36 -9.89 -4.09
N ILE A 182 12.65 -10.17 -4.29
CA ILE A 182 13.70 -9.81 -3.32
C ILE A 182 13.78 -8.29 -3.15
N ASN A 183 13.77 -7.56 -4.25
CA ASN A 183 13.82 -6.10 -4.25
C ASN A 183 12.60 -5.50 -3.52
N LEU A 184 11.40 -6.00 -3.81
CA LEU A 184 10.18 -5.56 -3.12
C LEU A 184 10.20 -5.90 -1.62
N SER A 185 10.74 -7.06 -1.23
CA SER A 185 10.89 -7.42 0.19
C SER A 185 11.85 -6.48 0.92
N ARG A 186 12.98 -6.13 0.30
CA ARG A 186 13.94 -5.19 0.89
C ARG A 186 13.34 -3.80 1.11
N LEU A 187 12.54 -3.31 0.16
CA LEU A 187 11.85 -2.02 0.27
C LEU A 187 10.87 -1.97 1.45
N GLN A 188 10.29 -3.10 1.83
CA GLN A 188 9.34 -3.16 2.96
C GLN A 188 10.01 -3.13 4.33
N ASP A 189 11.24 -3.64 4.43
CA ASP A 189 11.95 -3.82 5.70
C ASP A 189 12.90 -2.66 6.02
N SER A 190 13.18 -1.76 5.07
CA SER A 190 14.15 -0.67 5.23
C SER A 190 13.46 0.70 5.28
N ASP A 191 13.84 1.50 6.27
CA ASP A 191 13.55 2.95 6.26
C ASP A 191 14.53 3.63 5.27
N PRO A 192 14.04 4.10 4.11
CA PRO A 192 14.91 4.66 3.07
C PRO A 192 15.70 5.90 3.53
N LEU A 193 15.28 6.54 4.64
CA LEU A 193 15.95 7.71 5.18
C LEU A 193 17.17 7.36 6.05
N GLN A 194 17.32 6.12 6.50
CA GLN A 194 18.47 5.73 7.34
C GLN A 194 19.81 5.71 6.58
N VAL A 195 19.77 5.47 5.27
CA VAL A 195 20.95 5.43 4.38
C VAL A 195 20.91 6.52 3.30
N ALA A 196 20.02 7.48 3.47
CA ALA A 196 19.86 8.56 2.49
C ALA A 196 21.12 9.42 2.40
N VAL A 197 21.59 9.61 1.18
CA VAL A 197 22.70 10.49 0.83
C VAL A 197 22.27 11.48 -0.24
N GLU A 198 22.99 12.57 -0.39
CA GLU A 198 22.78 13.55 -1.45
C GLU A 198 23.27 12.98 -2.79
N LEU A 199 22.41 12.95 -3.81
CA LEU A 199 22.61 12.30 -5.08
C LEU A 199 22.28 13.24 -6.23
N GLU A 200 23.10 13.20 -7.28
CA GLU A 200 22.81 13.92 -8.53
C GLU A 200 21.78 13.13 -9.36
N ILE A 201 20.71 13.81 -9.75
CA ILE A 201 19.63 13.20 -10.55
C ILE A 201 20.13 12.70 -11.89
N GLU A 202 21.08 13.41 -12.51
CA GLU A 202 21.68 13.03 -13.79
C GLU A 202 22.35 11.65 -13.71
N ASP A 203 23.08 11.38 -12.61
CA ASP A 203 23.74 10.08 -12.40
C ASP A 203 22.72 8.93 -12.22
N LEU A 204 21.59 9.22 -11.59
CA LEU A 204 20.52 8.23 -11.39
C LEU A 204 19.83 7.89 -12.72
N ILE A 205 19.49 8.91 -13.51
CA ILE A 205 18.84 8.75 -14.81
C ILE A 205 19.76 8.02 -15.79
N SER A 206 21.02 8.44 -15.87
CA SER A 206 22.01 7.79 -16.73
C SER A 206 22.19 6.32 -16.38
N ALA A 207 22.32 5.99 -15.07
CA ALA A 207 22.44 4.62 -14.62
C ALA A 207 21.19 3.77 -14.96
N ALA A 208 19.99 4.32 -14.82
CA ALA A 208 18.75 3.63 -15.14
C ALA A 208 18.60 3.38 -16.66
N ILE A 209 18.97 4.36 -17.49
CA ILE A 209 18.95 4.23 -18.94
C ILE A 209 19.97 3.18 -19.40
N ASP A 210 21.21 3.22 -18.89
CA ASP A 210 22.25 2.24 -19.21
C ASP A 210 21.82 0.80 -18.90
N GLN A 211 21.15 0.59 -17.75
CA GLN A 211 20.61 -0.73 -17.38
C GLN A 211 19.48 -1.19 -18.31
N SER A 212 18.73 -0.27 -18.91
CA SER A 212 17.62 -0.56 -19.81
C SER A 212 18.05 -0.63 -21.29
N GLN A 213 19.32 -0.33 -21.61
CA GLN A 213 19.81 -0.20 -23.00
C GLN A 213 19.62 -1.49 -23.82
N ILE A 214 19.91 -2.65 -23.24
CA ILE A 214 19.73 -3.95 -23.92
C ILE A 214 18.27 -4.18 -24.32
N SER A 215 17.34 -3.81 -23.45
CA SER A 215 15.90 -3.93 -23.71
C SER A 215 15.48 -2.97 -24.83
N ALA A 216 15.99 -1.76 -24.82
CA ALA A 216 15.74 -0.74 -25.84
C ALA A 216 16.28 -1.16 -27.21
N ASP A 217 17.53 -1.65 -27.28
CA ASP A 217 18.17 -2.12 -28.51
C ASP A 217 17.42 -3.30 -29.14
N ASN A 218 17.02 -4.28 -28.33
CA ASN A 218 16.26 -5.44 -28.79
C ASN A 218 14.92 -5.07 -29.45
N ARG A 219 14.34 -3.93 -29.08
CA ARG A 219 13.08 -3.40 -29.60
C ARG A 219 13.26 -2.22 -30.56
N GLN A 220 14.52 -1.87 -30.87
CA GLN A 220 14.87 -0.73 -31.72
C GLN A 220 14.26 0.59 -31.21
N ILE A 221 14.13 0.74 -29.89
CA ILE A 221 13.59 1.95 -29.26
C ILE A 221 14.74 2.87 -28.91
N MET A 222 14.62 4.13 -29.33
CA MET A 222 15.58 5.17 -28.97
C MET A 222 15.17 5.79 -27.61
N VAL A 223 15.99 5.60 -26.58
CA VAL A 223 15.83 6.30 -25.31
C VAL A 223 16.66 7.57 -25.34
N SER A 224 16.05 8.70 -24.99
CA SER A 224 16.73 9.99 -24.88
C SER A 224 16.36 10.65 -23.56
N HIS A 225 17.27 11.41 -22.95
CA HIS A 225 16.97 12.21 -21.77
C HIS A 225 17.42 13.66 -21.93
N THR A 226 16.81 14.54 -21.13
CA THR A 226 17.22 15.94 -21.00
C THR A 226 18.10 16.06 -19.77
N GLU A 227 19.29 16.65 -19.92
CA GLU A 227 20.28 16.81 -18.87
C GLU A 227 19.66 17.54 -17.65
N ALA A 228 19.73 16.92 -16.48
CA ALA A 228 19.23 17.47 -15.22
C ALA A 228 20.33 18.22 -14.47
N LYS A 229 20.64 19.45 -14.92
CA LYS A 229 21.72 20.26 -14.33
C LYS A 229 21.42 20.65 -12.89
N ASP A 230 22.39 20.42 -12.01
CA ASP A 230 22.40 20.88 -10.63
C ASP A 230 21.18 20.39 -9.79
N ALA A 231 20.52 19.33 -10.21
CA ALA A 231 19.40 18.72 -9.50
C ALA A 231 19.90 17.67 -8.51
N LEU A 232 19.73 17.95 -7.20
CA LEU A 232 20.11 17.07 -6.11
C LEU A 232 18.87 16.55 -5.36
N VAL A 233 18.92 15.29 -4.96
CA VAL A 233 17.90 14.67 -4.11
C VAL A 233 18.56 13.92 -2.96
N LEU A 234 17.86 13.81 -1.85
CA LEU A 234 18.26 12.98 -0.72
C LEU A 234 17.56 11.62 -0.83
N GLY A 235 18.33 10.53 -0.84
CA GLY A 235 17.74 9.20 -0.95
C GLY A 235 18.76 8.06 -1.00
N ASP A 236 18.24 6.85 -1.19
CA ASP A 236 19.03 5.66 -1.46
C ASP A 236 19.24 5.52 -2.98
N ARG A 237 20.49 5.45 -3.41
CA ARG A 237 20.85 5.39 -4.83
C ARG A 237 20.28 4.16 -5.53
N GLU A 238 20.34 3.00 -4.89
CA GLU A 238 19.88 1.75 -5.50
C GLU A 238 18.36 1.76 -5.70
N GLN A 239 17.62 2.26 -4.70
CA GLN A 239 16.17 2.35 -4.77
C GLN A 239 15.70 3.36 -5.83
N LEU A 240 16.33 4.54 -5.90
CA LEU A 240 15.97 5.56 -6.88
C LEU A 240 16.29 5.13 -8.32
N VAL A 241 17.47 4.53 -8.55
CA VAL A 241 17.81 3.96 -9.86
C VAL A 241 16.81 2.89 -10.27
N MET A 242 16.44 1.99 -9.35
CA MET A 242 15.46 0.93 -9.59
C MET A 242 14.08 1.49 -9.94
N ALA A 243 13.62 2.53 -9.26
CA ALA A 243 12.35 3.17 -9.56
C ALA A 243 12.32 3.77 -10.97
N ILE A 244 13.37 4.53 -11.33
CA ILE A 244 13.50 5.12 -12.66
C ILE A 244 13.61 4.03 -13.73
N GLN A 245 14.42 2.99 -13.51
CA GLN A 245 14.57 1.86 -14.40
C GLN A 245 13.24 1.16 -14.67
N ASN A 246 12.45 0.87 -13.63
CA ASN A 246 11.13 0.25 -13.79
C ASN A 246 10.19 1.07 -14.68
N LEU A 247 10.23 2.39 -14.56
CA LEU A 247 9.43 3.28 -15.42
C LEU A 247 9.94 3.28 -16.86
N VAL A 248 11.27 3.35 -17.07
CA VAL A 248 11.89 3.30 -18.40
C VAL A 248 11.62 1.96 -19.08
N GLU A 249 11.77 0.83 -18.38
CA GLU A 249 11.49 -0.49 -18.92
C GLU A 249 10.00 -0.67 -19.27
N ASN A 250 9.09 -0.14 -18.46
CA ASN A 250 7.67 -0.13 -18.80
C ASN A 250 7.42 0.66 -20.08
N ALA A 251 7.99 1.86 -20.22
CA ALA A 251 7.88 2.68 -21.42
C ALA A 251 8.41 1.93 -22.66
N ILE A 252 9.55 1.23 -22.55
CA ILE A 252 10.12 0.40 -23.63
C ILE A 252 9.19 -0.78 -23.94
N ASN A 253 8.70 -1.50 -22.93
CA ASN A 253 7.94 -2.72 -23.11
C ASN A 253 6.55 -2.49 -23.73
N TYR A 254 5.92 -1.35 -23.44
CA TYR A 254 4.58 -1.04 -23.94
C TYR A 254 4.57 -0.18 -25.21
N SER A 255 5.73 0.35 -25.63
CA SER A 255 5.86 1.06 -26.90
C SER A 255 5.98 0.12 -28.10
N PRO A 256 5.51 0.50 -29.28
CA PRO A 256 5.80 -0.20 -30.53
C PRO A 256 7.31 -0.20 -30.83
N GLU A 257 7.78 -1.22 -31.58
CA GLU A 257 9.17 -1.26 -32.05
C GLU A 257 9.52 -0.06 -32.93
N GLY A 258 10.73 0.43 -32.83
CA GLY A 258 11.23 1.55 -33.63
C GLY A 258 10.74 2.92 -33.18
N THR A 259 10.09 3.03 -32.03
CA THR A 259 9.61 4.31 -31.48
C THR A 259 10.64 4.97 -30.53
N LYS A 260 10.24 6.05 -29.85
CA LYS A 260 11.11 6.82 -28.97
C LYS A 260 10.49 6.89 -27.56
N VAL A 261 11.35 6.72 -26.55
CA VAL A 261 11.06 7.02 -25.15
C VAL A 261 11.91 8.23 -24.74
N SER A 262 11.30 9.20 -24.05
CA SER A 262 12.02 10.39 -23.58
C SER A 262 11.86 10.56 -22.07
N VAL A 263 12.98 10.79 -21.38
CA VAL A 263 13.05 11.10 -19.95
C VAL A 263 13.34 12.59 -19.83
N ASN A 264 12.45 13.33 -19.18
CA ASN A 264 12.61 14.76 -18.96
C ASN A 264 12.62 15.05 -17.47
N THR A 265 13.51 15.95 -17.05
CA THR A 265 13.62 16.38 -15.67
C THR A 265 13.30 17.86 -15.57
N THR A 266 12.47 18.24 -14.62
CA THR A 266 12.21 19.63 -14.26
C THR A 266 12.39 19.83 -12.76
N VAL A 267 12.91 21.00 -12.40
CA VAL A 267 13.09 21.38 -10.99
C VAL A 267 12.28 22.65 -10.75
N ASP A 268 11.28 22.56 -9.88
CA ASP A 268 10.46 23.70 -9.49
C ASP A 268 10.26 23.72 -7.97
N GLN A 269 10.52 24.88 -7.35
CA GLN A 269 10.35 25.12 -5.91
C GLN A 269 10.98 24.07 -4.98
N GLY A 270 12.12 23.47 -5.39
CA GLY A 270 12.80 22.42 -4.62
C GLY A 270 12.22 21.02 -4.78
N ILE A 271 11.29 20.84 -5.72
CA ILE A 271 10.76 19.54 -6.14
C ILE A 271 11.41 19.17 -7.46
N VAL A 272 11.86 17.92 -7.59
CA VAL A 272 12.38 17.36 -8.83
C VAL A 272 11.33 16.44 -9.42
N ASP A 273 10.84 16.79 -10.60
CA ASP A 273 9.92 15.96 -11.38
C ASP A 273 10.68 15.24 -12.51
N ILE A 274 10.58 13.92 -12.54
CA ILE A 274 11.10 13.07 -13.61
C ILE A 274 9.92 12.51 -14.40
N SER A 275 9.76 12.96 -15.63
CA SER A 275 8.69 12.50 -16.52
C SER A 275 9.21 11.60 -17.62
N ILE A 276 8.63 10.41 -17.75
CA ILE A 276 8.97 9.46 -18.80
C ILE A 276 7.80 9.41 -19.77
N THR A 277 8.07 9.75 -21.03
CA THR A 277 7.05 9.80 -22.09
C THR A 277 7.33 8.69 -23.08
N ASP A 278 6.34 7.85 -23.32
CA ASP A 278 6.35 6.76 -24.28
C ASP A 278 5.35 7.01 -25.43
N GLN A 279 5.38 6.12 -26.43
CA GLN A 279 4.46 6.11 -27.56
C GLN A 279 3.60 4.83 -27.55
N GLY A 280 3.36 4.29 -26.37
CA GLY A 280 2.65 3.04 -26.14
C GLY A 280 1.13 3.14 -26.30
N ILE A 281 0.48 2.07 -25.88
CA ILE A 281 -0.98 1.92 -25.97
C ILE A 281 -1.76 2.77 -24.96
N GLY A 282 -1.06 3.41 -24.01
CA GLY A 282 -1.69 4.11 -22.90
C GLY A 282 -2.33 3.18 -21.87
N ILE A 283 -2.88 3.77 -20.83
CA ILE A 283 -3.52 3.10 -19.71
C ILE A 283 -4.98 3.56 -19.65
N PRO A 284 -5.97 2.64 -19.63
CA PRO A 284 -7.37 3.00 -19.45
C PRO A 284 -7.59 3.75 -18.13
N GLU A 285 -8.48 4.76 -18.12
CA GLU A 285 -8.74 5.57 -16.93
C GLU A 285 -9.11 4.73 -15.69
N ASN A 286 -9.89 3.66 -15.88
CA ASN A 286 -10.32 2.78 -14.79
C ASN A 286 -9.18 1.96 -14.16
N ASP A 287 -8.02 1.90 -14.81
CA ASP A 287 -6.87 1.09 -14.37
C ASP A 287 -5.77 1.95 -13.74
N ILE A 288 -5.81 3.29 -13.91
CA ILE A 288 -4.75 4.21 -13.45
C ILE A 288 -4.45 4.06 -11.95
N ASP A 289 -5.47 3.97 -11.12
CA ASP A 289 -5.31 3.83 -9.68
C ASP A 289 -4.78 2.45 -9.28
N ARG A 290 -5.01 1.44 -10.14
CA ARG A 290 -4.72 0.05 -9.88
C ARG A 290 -3.37 -0.42 -10.39
N ILE A 291 -2.76 0.29 -11.35
CA ILE A 291 -1.45 -0.12 -11.93
C ILE A 291 -0.32 -0.20 -10.90
N PHE A 292 -0.47 0.45 -9.74
CA PHE A 292 0.47 0.37 -8.61
C PHE A 292 0.16 -0.78 -7.63
N GLU A 293 -0.94 -1.53 -7.84
CA GLU A 293 -1.22 -2.74 -7.08
C GLU A 293 -0.25 -3.85 -7.51
N ARG A 294 0.21 -4.66 -6.56
CA ARG A 294 1.13 -5.77 -6.83
C ARG A 294 0.48 -6.81 -7.72
N PHE A 295 1.20 -7.29 -8.74
CA PHE A 295 0.74 -8.27 -9.75
C PHE A 295 -0.41 -7.78 -10.62
N TYR A 296 -0.81 -6.51 -10.53
CA TYR A 296 -1.85 -5.97 -11.38
C TYR A 296 -1.37 -5.83 -12.82
N ARG A 297 -2.23 -6.17 -13.75
CA ARG A 297 -1.99 -6.10 -15.21
C ARG A 297 -3.27 -5.74 -15.92
N VAL A 298 -3.23 -4.71 -16.75
CA VAL A 298 -4.38 -4.29 -17.58
C VAL A 298 -4.76 -5.40 -18.56
N ASP A 299 -3.77 -6.05 -19.20
CA ASP A 299 -3.96 -7.19 -20.11
C ASP A 299 -3.01 -8.34 -19.73
N PRO A 300 -3.50 -9.36 -18.98
CA PRO A 300 -2.68 -10.51 -18.59
C PRO A 300 -2.18 -11.38 -19.77
N ALA A 301 -2.86 -11.37 -20.90
CA ALA A 301 -2.48 -12.18 -22.07
C ALA A 301 -1.28 -11.56 -22.80
N ARG A 302 -1.31 -10.25 -23.02
CA ARG A 302 -0.25 -9.49 -23.66
C ARG A 302 0.99 -9.40 -22.77
N SER A 303 0.79 -9.14 -21.48
CA SER A 303 1.90 -9.03 -20.52
C SER A 303 2.72 -10.30 -20.37
N ARG A 304 2.12 -11.48 -20.61
CA ARG A 304 2.87 -12.76 -20.66
C ARG A 304 3.85 -12.81 -21.84
N GLN A 305 3.54 -12.16 -22.95
CA GLN A 305 4.41 -12.12 -24.13
C GLN A 305 5.57 -11.13 -23.92
N THR A 306 5.34 -10.03 -23.22
CA THR A 306 6.36 -9.03 -22.90
C THR A 306 7.16 -9.33 -21.64
N GLY A 307 6.84 -10.41 -20.92
CA GLY A 307 7.58 -10.85 -19.72
C GLY A 307 7.22 -10.08 -18.43
N GLY A 308 6.28 -9.14 -18.48
CA GLY A 308 5.93 -8.32 -17.31
C GLY A 308 5.37 -9.15 -16.15
N THR A 309 5.82 -8.91 -14.94
CA THR A 309 5.41 -9.58 -13.69
C THR A 309 4.26 -8.87 -12.99
N GLY A 310 4.09 -7.57 -13.24
CA GLY A 310 3.15 -6.70 -12.54
C GLY A 310 3.67 -6.21 -11.18
N LEU A 311 4.98 -6.37 -10.91
CA LEU A 311 5.63 -5.86 -9.71
C LEU A 311 6.34 -4.52 -9.92
N GLY A 312 6.81 -4.22 -11.14
CA GLY A 312 7.64 -3.06 -11.42
C GLY A 312 7.04 -1.72 -10.94
N LEU A 313 5.77 -1.43 -11.27
CA LEU A 313 5.13 -0.19 -10.83
C LEU A 313 4.84 -0.16 -9.33
N SER A 314 4.65 -1.30 -8.68
CA SER A 314 4.50 -1.36 -7.22
C SER A 314 5.81 -1.11 -6.46
N ILE A 315 6.96 -1.20 -7.15
CA ILE A 315 8.29 -0.82 -6.63
C ILE A 315 8.47 0.71 -6.70
N VAL A 316 7.86 1.36 -7.67
CA VAL A 316 7.96 2.81 -7.87
C VAL A 316 7.15 3.59 -6.81
N LYS A 317 6.06 3.03 -6.32
CA LYS A 317 5.19 3.62 -5.29
C LYS A 317 5.81 3.54 -3.90
#